data_b5fd50be19aed00316e4901f23895103
#
_entry.id   b5fd50be19aed00316e4901f23895103
#
_cell.length_a   1.000
_cell.length_b   1.000
_cell.length_c   1.000
_cell.angle_alpha   90.00
_cell.angle_beta   90.00
_cell.angle_gamma   90.00
#
_symmetry.space_group_name_H-M   'P 1'
#
loop_
_entity.id
_entity.type
_entity.pdbx_description
1 polymer ?
#
loop_
_entity_poly.entity_id
_entity_poly.type
_entity_poly.pdbx_seq_one_letter_code
_entity_poly.pdbx_strand_id
1 'polypeptide(L)'
;IIGIFDPEENNFNLKMWEKTDGEEIKKVFSRINKLKLSKVSEDLLFKILFTNSYSPQKNLNSEEFLKIKINWLIKNKRIKDLENLLKLNPEVGKNTKAIKFLIDEYLSSANIKLACENINFIDRTVQNDYLEKFTIYCLINNDRKDEAQLILDLLKERGFKEKFFEEKINFLLGVSEKRNNKILDDNL
;
A
#
# COMPACT_ATOMS: atom_id res chain seq x y z
N ILE A 1 -4.28 -11.23 14.10
CA ILE A 1 -5.08 -10.09 14.65
C ILE A 1 -4.57 -8.85 13.95
N ILE A 2 -5.46 -8.13 13.23
CA ILE A 2 -5.08 -6.94 12.48
C ILE A 2 -6.06 -5.81 12.79
N GLY A 3 -5.55 -4.71 13.34
CA GLY A 3 -6.34 -3.53 13.69
C GLY A 3 -5.49 -2.34 14.12
N ILE A 4 -6.16 -1.31 14.58
CA ILE A 4 -5.56 -0.04 15.03
C ILE A 4 -5.92 0.22 16.50
N PHE A 5 -7.13 -0.18 16.91
CA PHE A 5 -7.66 0.13 18.24
C PHE A 5 -7.60 -1.07 19.17
N ASP A 6 -7.35 -0.80 20.44
CA ASP A 6 -7.53 -1.81 21.49
C ASP A 6 -9.03 -2.13 21.63
N PRO A 7 -9.42 -3.42 21.69
CA PRO A 7 -10.82 -3.79 21.88
C PRO A 7 -11.42 -3.26 23.19
N GLU A 8 -10.66 -3.21 24.27
CA GLU A 8 -11.15 -2.76 25.57
C GLU A 8 -11.52 -1.26 25.56
N GLU A 9 -10.77 -0.44 24.84
CA GLU A 9 -11.05 1.00 24.72
C GLU A 9 -12.40 1.32 24.08
N ASN A 10 -12.92 0.40 23.26
CA ASN A 10 -14.18 0.58 22.53
C ASN A 10 -15.29 -0.36 23.00
N ASN A 11 -15.13 -1.05 24.12
CA ASN A 11 -16.05 -2.07 24.65
C ASN A 11 -16.32 -3.20 23.63
N PHE A 12 -15.32 -3.57 22.86
CA PHE A 12 -15.35 -4.70 21.94
C PHE A 12 -14.56 -5.88 22.52
N ASN A 13 -14.61 -7.01 21.82
CA ASN A 13 -13.94 -8.25 22.19
C ASN A 13 -13.11 -8.75 21.00
N LEU A 14 -11.95 -9.34 21.29
CA LEU A 14 -11.09 -9.97 20.27
C LEU A 14 -11.85 -10.97 19.38
N LYS A 15 -12.90 -11.60 19.90
CA LYS A 15 -13.73 -12.60 19.19
C LYS A 15 -14.97 -12.02 18.52
N MET A 16 -15.07 -10.69 18.39
CA MET A 16 -16.28 -10.01 17.89
C MET A 16 -16.75 -10.50 16.51
N TRP A 17 -15.85 -10.99 15.68
CA TRP A 17 -16.14 -11.53 14.34
C TRP A 17 -16.19 -13.05 14.27
N GLU A 18 -15.79 -13.77 15.34
CA GLU A 18 -15.57 -15.22 15.32
C GLU A 18 -16.81 -16.01 14.85
N LYS A 19 -17.99 -15.59 15.29
CA LYS A 19 -19.27 -16.26 14.95
C LYS A 19 -19.97 -15.68 13.72
N THR A 20 -19.41 -14.62 13.11
CA THR A 20 -20.04 -13.95 11.96
C THR A 20 -19.71 -14.70 10.68
N ASP A 21 -20.73 -14.99 9.87
CA ASP A 21 -20.52 -15.60 8.55
C ASP A 21 -19.90 -14.58 7.58
N GLY A 22 -18.81 -14.95 6.94
CA GLY A 22 -18.10 -14.09 6.00
C GLY A 22 -18.94 -13.68 4.78
N GLU A 23 -19.89 -14.52 4.34
CA GLU A 23 -20.81 -14.14 3.26
C GLU A 23 -21.74 -13.00 3.68
N GLU A 24 -22.17 -12.96 4.93
CA GLU A 24 -22.95 -11.84 5.46
C GLU A 24 -22.11 -10.56 5.49
N ILE A 25 -20.85 -10.66 5.94
CA ILE A 25 -19.91 -9.53 5.91
C ILE A 25 -19.75 -8.99 4.48
N LYS A 26 -19.46 -9.85 3.50
CA LYS A 26 -19.31 -9.46 2.09
C LYS A 26 -20.58 -8.75 1.57
N LYS A 27 -21.76 -9.28 1.88
CA LYS A 27 -23.06 -8.68 1.48
C LYS A 27 -23.27 -7.32 2.13
N VAL A 28 -23.02 -7.18 3.43
CA VAL A 28 -23.16 -5.93 4.17
C VAL A 28 -22.21 -4.88 3.61
N PHE A 29 -20.93 -5.21 3.41
CA PHE A 29 -19.96 -4.28 2.85
C PHE A 29 -20.26 -3.90 1.40
N SER A 30 -20.77 -4.82 0.59
CA SER A 30 -21.26 -4.50 -0.76
C SER A 30 -22.36 -3.44 -0.75
N ARG A 31 -23.27 -3.49 0.24
CA ARG A 31 -24.34 -2.48 0.42
C ARG A 31 -23.77 -1.17 0.97
N ILE A 32 -23.02 -1.22 2.06
CA ILE A 32 -22.41 -0.04 2.69
C ILE A 32 -21.58 0.75 1.66
N ASN A 33 -20.85 0.06 0.80
CA ASN A 33 -20.05 0.68 -0.24
C ASN A 33 -20.86 1.48 -1.29
N LYS A 34 -22.17 1.30 -1.36
CA LYS A 34 -23.09 2.05 -2.25
C LYS A 34 -23.76 3.21 -1.54
N LEU A 35 -23.65 3.30 -0.22
CA LEU A 35 -24.27 4.33 0.60
C LEU A 35 -23.32 5.49 0.86
N LYS A 36 -23.86 6.68 1.00
CA LYS A 36 -23.17 7.82 1.60
C LYS A 36 -23.50 7.83 3.09
N LEU A 37 -22.58 7.36 3.89
CA LEU A 37 -22.76 7.33 5.34
C LEU A 37 -22.68 8.75 5.93
N SER A 38 -23.38 8.98 7.05
CA SER A 38 -23.12 10.14 7.88
C SER A 38 -21.74 10.01 8.52
N LYS A 39 -21.14 11.13 8.95
CA LYS A 39 -19.84 11.12 9.62
C LYS A 39 -19.83 10.21 10.85
N VAL A 40 -20.90 10.27 11.67
CA VAL A 40 -21.02 9.42 12.86
C VAL A 40 -21.07 7.94 12.49
N SER A 41 -21.82 7.58 11.45
CA SER A 41 -21.92 6.18 10.99
C SER A 41 -20.58 5.70 10.41
N GLU A 42 -19.86 6.56 9.69
CA GLU A 42 -18.55 6.25 9.17
C GLU A 42 -17.53 6.02 10.28
N ASP A 43 -17.50 6.90 11.30
CA ASP A 43 -16.59 6.79 12.45
C ASP A 43 -16.90 5.53 13.27
N LEU A 44 -18.17 5.20 13.46
CA LEU A 44 -18.56 3.95 14.14
C LEU A 44 -18.10 2.73 13.35
N LEU A 45 -18.34 2.71 12.03
CA LEU A 45 -17.90 1.63 11.17
C LEU A 45 -16.37 1.49 11.16
N PHE A 46 -15.66 2.61 11.16
CA PHE A 46 -14.20 2.62 11.28
C PHE A 46 -13.73 1.97 12.58
N LYS A 47 -14.31 2.33 13.71
CA LYS A 47 -13.98 1.71 14.99
C LYS A 47 -14.25 0.20 14.98
N ILE A 48 -15.42 -0.22 14.50
CA ILE A 48 -15.79 -1.63 14.42
C ILE A 48 -14.81 -2.42 13.53
N LEU A 49 -14.46 -1.88 12.36
CA LEU A 49 -13.58 -2.57 11.42
C LEU A 49 -12.14 -2.67 11.90
N PHE A 50 -11.64 -1.61 12.55
CA PHE A 50 -10.22 -1.48 12.87
C PHE A 50 -9.89 -1.72 14.34
N THR A 51 -10.85 -2.15 15.14
CA THR A 51 -10.55 -2.76 16.43
C THR A 51 -9.85 -4.09 16.24
N ASN A 52 -8.78 -4.31 17.01
CA ASN A 52 -8.03 -5.57 17.02
C ASN A 52 -8.95 -6.74 17.30
N SER A 53 -8.98 -7.72 16.41
CA SER A 53 -9.87 -8.86 16.50
C SER A 53 -9.40 -10.04 15.65
N TYR A 54 -9.84 -11.23 16.01
CA TYR A 54 -9.72 -12.39 15.12
C TYR A 54 -10.62 -12.21 13.90
N SER A 55 -10.16 -12.71 12.76
CA SER A 55 -10.98 -12.76 11.54
C SER A 55 -12.14 -13.74 11.70
N PRO A 56 -13.22 -13.56 10.93
CA PRO A 56 -14.28 -14.56 10.81
C PRO A 56 -13.70 -15.93 10.47
N GLN A 57 -14.31 -16.99 10.99
CA GLN A 57 -13.82 -18.36 10.75
C GLN A 57 -14.54 -19.05 9.60
N LYS A 58 -15.72 -18.56 9.22
CA LYS A 58 -16.60 -19.18 8.21
C LYS A 58 -16.71 -18.31 6.97
N ASN A 59 -16.49 -18.89 5.81
CA ASN A 59 -16.70 -18.28 4.47
C ASN A 59 -15.92 -16.98 4.18
N LEU A 60 -14.91 -16.64 5.01
CA LEU A 60 -14.05 -15.48 4.82
C LEU A 60 -12.72 -15.75 5.55
N ASN A 61 -11.63 -15.85 4.81
CA ASN A 61 -10.32 -15.99 5.41
C ASN A 61 -9.72 -14.64 5.85
N SER A 62 -8.63 -14.69 6.62
CA SER A 62 -7.98 -13.49 7.17
C SER A 62 -7.48 -12.52 6.10
N GLU A 63 -6.99 -13.03 4.97
CA GLU A 63 -6.51 -12.22 3.86
C GLU A 63 -7.66 -11.49 3.14
N GLU A 64 -8.77 -12.18 2.90
CA GLU A 64 -9.97 -11.57 2.31
C GLU A 64 -10.57 -10.51 3.24
N PHE A 65 -10.60 -10.78 4.56
CA PHE A 65 -11.08 -9.81 5.54
C PHE A 65 -10.18 -8.57 5.59
N LEU A 66 -8.86 -8.74 5.53
CA LEU A 66 -7.91 -7.65 5.42
C LEU A 66 -8.12 -6.84 4.13
N LYS A 67 -8.37 -7.50 2.99
CA LYS A 67 -8.70 -6.82 1.72
C LYS A 67 -9.95 -5.95 1.84
N ILE A 68 -10.98 -6.39 2.57
CA ILE A 68 -12.18 -5.58 2.84
C ILE A 68 -11.80 -4.32 3.63
N LYS A 69 -11.03 -4.45 4.72
CA LYS A 69 -10.54 -3.33 5.54
C LYS A 69 -9.75 -2.32 4.70
N ILE A 70 -8.75 -2.78 3.97
CA ILE A 70 -7.90 -1.92 3.13
C ILE A 70 -8.72 -1.21 2.04
N ASN A 71 -9.61 -1.92 1.35
CA ASN A 71 -10.46 -1.33 0.32
C ASN A 71 -11.37 -0.24 0.89
N TRP A 72 -11.84 -0.40 2.13
CA TRP A 72 -12.64 0.61 2.80
C TRP A 72 -11.83 1.87 3.10
N LEU A 73 -10.58 1.75 3.61
CA LEU A 73 -9.68 2.89 3.84
C LEU A 73 -9.35 3.64 2.54
N ILE A 74 -9.01 2.90 1.48
CA ILE A 74 -8.72 3.47 0.17
C ILE A 74 -9.92 4.24 -0.38
N LYS A 75 -11.10 3.63 -0.34
CA LYS A 75 -12.33 4.25 -0.85
C LYS A 75 -12.67 5.56 -0.13
N ASN A 76 -12.46 5.60 1.18
CA ASN A 76 -12.76 6.77 2.01
C ASN A 76 -11.55 7.72 2.15
N LYS A 77 -10.48 7.50 1.37
CA LYS A 77 -9.25 8.31 1.37
C LYS A 77 -8.65 8.54 2.76
N ARG A 78 -8.71 7.50 3.60
CA ARG A 78 -8.20 7.54 4.98
C ARG A 78 -6.70 7.24 5.00
N ILE A 79 -5.90 8.13 4.42
CA ILE A 79 -4.46 7.95 4.19
C ILE A 79 -3.71 7.70 5.50
N LYS A 80 -3.90 8.56 6.50
CA LYS A 80 -3.22 8.46 7.81
C LYS A 80 -3.60 7.19 8.57
N ASP A 81 -4.85 6.76 8.45
CA ASP A 81 -5.31 5.53 9.10
C ASP A 81 -4.72 4.29 8.42
N LEU A 82 -4.54 4.33 7.10
CA LEU A 82 -3.86 3.26 6.36
C LEU A 82 -2.38 3.19 6.72
N GLU A 83 -1.69 4.31 6.84
CA GLU A 83 -0.31 4.34 7.34
C GLU A 83 -0.21 3.79 8.76
N ASN A 84 -1.14 4.18 9.65
CA ASN A 84 -1.15 3.69 11.01
C ASN A 84 -1.41 2.18 11.07
N LEU A 85 -2.29 1.66 10.21
CA LEU A 85 -2.52 0.22 10.08
C LEU A 85 -1.24 -0.52 9.69
N LEU A 86 -0.48 0.00 8.71
CA LEU A 86 0.80 -0.56 8.26
C LEU A 86 1.88 -0.50 9.35
N LYS A 87 1.95 0.61 10.09
CA LYS A 87 2.90 0.77 11.21
C LYS A 87 2.67 -0.25 12.32
N LEU A 88 1.42 -0.48 12.66
CA LEU A 88 1.03 -1.38 13.74
C LEU A 88 1.01 -2.86 13.33
N ASN A 89 0.89 -3.14 12.04
CA ASN A 89 0.71 -4.49 11.50
C ASN A 89 1.64 -4.70 10.28
N PRO A 90 2.92 -5.03 10.48
CA PRO A 90 3.89 -5.18 9.39
C PRO A 90 3.47 -6.17 8.29
N GLU A 91 2.71 -7.20 8.63
CA GLU A 91 2.18 -8.18 7.69
C GLU A 91 1.24 -7.58 6.63
N VAL A 92 0.65 -6.40 6.89
CA VAL A 92 -0.15 -5.64 5.92
C VAL A 92 0.72 -5.14 4.76
N GLY A 93 2.02 -5.02 4.96
CA GLY A 93 3.00 -4.66 3.93
C GLY A 93 3.09 -5.62 2.75
N LYS A 94 2.51 -6.82 2.85
CA LYS A 94 2.32 -7.74 1.71
C LYS A 94 1.23 -7.26 0.74
N ASN A 95 0.36 -6.36 1.17
CA ASN A 95 -0.71 -5.83 0.32
C ASN A 95 -0.21 -4.69 -0.56
N THR A 96 0.23 -5.03 -1.76
CA THR A 96 0.78 -4.07 -2.74
C THR A 96 -0.19 -2.94 -3.08
N LYS A 97 -1.51 -3.19 -3.03
CA LYS A 97 -2.53 -2.17 -3.30
C LYS A 97 -2.53 -1.07 -2.25
N ALA A 98 -2.36 -1.43 -0.97
CA ALA A 98 -2.28 -0.45 0.13
C ALA A 98 -1.06 0.47 -0.05
N ILE A 99 0.10 -0.12 -0.31
CA ILE A 99 1.35 0.63 -0.49
C ILE A 99 1.28 1.54 -1.72
N LYS A 100 0.84 1.00 -2.87
CA LYS A 100 0.69 1.80 -4.10
C LYS A 100 -0.24 3.00 -3.89
N PHE A 101 -1.38 2.77 -3.25
CA PHE A 101 -2.31 3.86 -2.96
C PHE A 101 -1.65 4.98 -2.14
N LEU A 102 -0.89 4.65 -1.10
CA LEU A 102 -0.19 5.67 -0.29
C LEU A 102 0.85 6.43 -1.10
N ILE A 103 1.66 5.71 -1.89
CA ILE A 103 2.66 6.32 -2.76
C ILE A 103 1.99 7.28 -3.75
N ASP A 104 0.93 6.83 -4.43
CA ASP A 104 0.23 7.62 -5.46
C ASP A 104 -0.43 8.86 -4.86
N GLU A 105 -1.05 8.77 -3.68
CA GLU A 105 -1.66 9.93 -2.98
C GLU A 105 -0.59 10.95 -2.56
N TYR A 106 0.57 10.52 -2.07
CA TYR A 106 1.65 11.44 -1.73
C TYR A 106 2.33 12.03 -2.96
N LEU A 107 2.52 11.27 -4.04
CA LEU A 107 3.03 11.79 -5.31
C LEU A 107 2.06 12.81 -5.92
N SER A 108 0.76 12.55 -5.89
CA SER A 108 -0.26 13.47 -6.41
C SER A 108 -0.28 14.81 -5.67
N SER A 109 0.13 14.81 -4.40
CA SER A 109 0.30 16.00 -3.56
C SER A 109 1.71 16.60 -3.59
N ALA A 110 2.57 16.15 -4.52
CA ALA A 110 3.99 16.54 -4.65
C ALA A 110 4.83 16.28 -3.38
N ASN A 111 4.40 15.38 -2.51
CA ASN A 111 5.12 15.04 -1.29
C ASN A 111 5.98 13.78 -1.48
N ILE A 112 7.04 13.92 -2.28
CA ILE A 112 7.95 12.83 -2.63
C ILE A 112 8.62 12.21 -1.38
N LYS A 113 8.93 13.03 -0.37
CA LYS A 113 9.55 12.56 0.87
C LYS A 113 8.66 11.54 1.57
N LEU A 114 7.40 11.87 1.83
CA LEU A 114 6.46 10.95 2.46
C LEU A 114 6.17 9.72 1.57
N ALA A 115 6.09 9.91 0.24
CA ALA A 115 5.97 8.78 -0.67
C ALA A 115 7.12 7.80 -0.50
N CYS A 116 8.37 8.29 -0.42
CA CYS A 116 9.56 7.46 -0.21
C CYS A 116 9.61 6.83 1.20
N GLU A 117 9.13 7.48 2.23
CA GLU A 117 9.04 6.88 3.57
C GLU A 117 8.15 5.64 3.59
N ASN A 118 7.12 5.60 2.75
CA ASN A 118 6.19 4.47 2.66
C ASN A 118 6.79 3.20 2.03
N ILE A 119 7.94 3.27 1.35
CA ILE A 119 8.64 2.06 0.88
C ILE A 119 9.09 1.15 2.03
N ASN A 120 9.30 1.72 3.22
CA ASN A 120 9.70 0.96 4.40
C ASN A 120 8.60 0.00 4.90
N PHE A 121 7.36 0.18 4.46
CA PHE A 121 6.26 -0.75 4.78
C PHE A 121 6.18 -1.95 3.84
N ILE A 122 6.93 -1.95 2.74
CA ILE A 122 6.92 -3.06 1.78
C ILE A 122 7.53 -4.30 2.45
N ASP A 123 6.76 -5.39 2.51
CA ASP A 123 7.30 -6.67 2.97
C ASP A 123 8.37 -7.18 1.98
N ARG A 124 9.47 -7.70 2.50
CA ARG A 124 10.65 -8.12 1.72
C ARG A 124 10.35 -9.24 0.72
N THR A 125 9.25 -9.95 0.89
CA THR A 125 8.82 -11.02 -0.03
C THR A 125 8.01 -10.51 -1.21
N VAL A 126 7.64 -9.21 -1.21
CA VAL A 126 6.84 -8.61 -2.28
C VAL A 126 7.71 -8.39 -3.50
N GLN A 127 7.30 -8.99 -4.61
CA GLN A 127 7.88 -8.75 -5.94
C GLN A 127 6.84 -7.97 -6.76
N ASN A 128 7.14 -6.71 -7.04
CA ASN A 128 6.26 -5.84 -7.80
C ASN A 128 7.07 -4.74 -8.50
N ASP A 129 7.11 -4.78 -9.83
CA ASP A 129 7.94 -3.89 -10.64
C ASP A 129 7.71 -2.41 -10.34
N TYR A 130 6.47 -1.98 -10.14
CA TYR A 130 6.16 -0.58 -9.81
C TYR A 130 6.81 -0.17 -8.48
N LEU A 131 6.62 -0.99 -7.43
CA LEU A 131 7.17 -0.70 -6.10
C LEU A 131 8.70 -0.75 -6.10
N GLU A 132 9.30 -1.69 -6.81
CA GLU A 132 10.75 -1.80 -6.90
C GLU A 132 11.36 -0.65 -7.69
N LYS A 133 10.75 -0.25 -8.82
CA LYS A 133 11.16 0.95 -9.57
C LYS A 133 11.08 2.21 -8.68
N PHE A 134 10.01 2.35 -7.93
CA PHE A 134 9.85 3.47 -7.02
C PHE A 134 10.86 3.42 -5.87
N THR A 135 11.16 2.23 -5.34
CA THR A 135 12.21 2.03 -4.31
C THR A 135 13.58 2.44 -4.84
N ILE A 136 13.95 2.04 -6.06
CA ILE A 136 15.21 2.46 -6.71
C ILE A 136 15.28 3.99 -6.76
N TYR A 137 14.22 4.65 -7.21
CA TYR A 137 14.16 6.12 -7.27
C TYR A 137 14.38 6.74 -5.87
N CYS A 138 13.70 6.23 -4.86
CA CYS A 138 13.82 6.74 -3.48
C CYS A 138 15.23 6.52 -2.89
N LEU A 139 15.86 5.38 -3.16
CA LEU A 139 17.22 5.09 -2.73
C LEU A 139 18.22 6.06 -3.36
N ILE A 140 18.11 6.32 -4.66
CA ILE A 140 18.96 7.30 -5.36
C ILE A 140 18.77 8.69 -4.75
N ASN A 141 17.53 9.09 -4.50
CA ASN A 141 17.21 10.40 -3.93
C ASN A 141 17.71 10.57 -2.49
N ASN A 142 17.93 9.47 -1.79
CA ASN A 142 18.53 9.41 -0.44
C ASN A 142 20.02 9.07 -0.46
N ASP A 143 20.71 9.21 -1.61
CA ASP A 143 22.14 8.94 -1.83
C ASP A 143 22.59 7.50 -1.53
N ARG A 144 21.66 6.53 -1.55
CA ARG A 144 21.90 5.09 -1.35
C ARG A 144 22.03 4.37 -2.71
N LYS A 145 22.98 4.82 -3.53
CA LYS A 145 23.13 4.41 -4.94
C LYS A 145 23.48 2.94 -5.09
N ASP A 146 24.32 2.39 -4.21
CA ASP A 146 24.73 0.98 -4.28
C ASP A 146 23.54 0.03 -4.08
N GLU A 147 22.64 0.38 -3.15
CA GLU A 147 21.43 -0.39 -2.91
C GLU A 147 20.44 -0.28 -4.07
N ALA A 148 20.33 0.91 -4.66
CA ALA A 148 19.52 1.13 -5.85
C ALA A 148 20.02 0.28 -7.03
N GLN A 149 21.34 0.22 -7.23
CA GLN A 149 21.97 -0.61 -8.26
C GLN A 149 21.66 -2.09 -8.04
N LEU A 150 21.78 -2.58 -6.81
CA LEU A 150 21.46 -3.97 -6.47
C LEU A 150 20.03 -4.34 -6.83
N ILE A 151 19.06 -3.49 -6.48
CA ILE A 151 17.63 -3.76 -6.82
C ILE A 151 17.42 -3.73 -8.32
N LEU A 152 18.07 -2.81 -9.04
CA LEU A 152 18.00 -2.75 -10.50
C LEU A 152 18.54 -4.04 -11.16
N ASP A 153 19.64 -4.56 -10.66
CA ASP A 153 20.24 -5.79 -11.18
C ASP A 153 19.33 -7.00 -10.90
N LEU A 154 18.77 -7.10 -9.71
CA LEU A 154 17.79 -8.13 -9.38
C LEU A 154 16.52 -8.06 -10.27
N LEU A 155 16.04 -6.85 -10.57
CA LEU A 155 14.93 -6.66 -11.51
C LEU A 155 15.28 -7.20 -12.90
N LYS A 156 16.48 -6.87 -13.41
CA LYS A 156 16.98 -7.34 -14.72
C LYS A 156 17.14 -8.86 -14.78
N GLU A 157 17.67 -9.47 -13.73
CA GLU A 157 17.81 -10.93 -13.63
C GLU A 157 16.45 -11.64 -13.71
N ARG A 158 15.38 -11.03 -13.21
CA ARG A 158 14.01 -11.53 -13.32
C ARG A 158 13.35 -11.26 -14.67
N GLY A 159 14.09 -10.67 -15.60
CA GLY A 159 13.61 -10.42 -16.96
C GLY A 159 12.94 -9.08 -17.20
N PHE A 160 13.03 -8.15 -16.25
CA PHE A 160 12.57 -6.77 -16.45
C PHE A 160 13.33 -6.10 -17.60
N LYS A 161 12.59 -5.49 -18.53
CA LYS A 161 13.12 -4.86 -19.75
C LYS A 161 12.34 -3.59 -20.06
N GLU A 162 12.66 -2.50 -19.40
CA GLU A 162 12.07 -1.19 -19.67
C GLU A 162 13.20 -0.19 -19.98
N LYS A 163 13.56 -0.11 -21.27
CA LYS A 163 14.72 0.66 -21.74
C LYS A 163 14.75 2.10 -21.23
N PHE A 164 13.61 2.80 -21.28
CA PHE A 164 13.54 4.18 -20.81
C PHE A 164 13.86 4.32 -19.32
N PHE A 165 13.30 3.45 -18.48
CA PHE A 165 13.57 3.43 -17.05
C PHE A 165 15.04 3.13 -16.78
N GLU A 166 15.60 2.09 -17.43
CA GLU A 166 17.00 1.70 -17.26
C GLU A 166 17.98 2.83 -17.64
N GLU A 167 17.74 3.49 -18.78
CA GLU A 167 18.58 4.62 -19.20
C GLU A 167 18.52 5.78 -18.21
N LYS A 168 17.33 6.10 -17.67
CA LYS A 168 17.18 7.17 -16.68
C LYS A 168 17.85 6.84 -15.36
N ILE A 169 17.68 5.61 -14.88
CA ILE A 169 18.30 5.17 -13.62
C ILE A 169 19.83 5.11 -13.75
N ASN A 170 20.37 4.55 -14.83
CA ASN A 170 21.82 4.52 -15.08
C ASN A 170 22.42 5.93 -15.14
N PHE A 171 21.70 6.91 -15.69
CA PHE A 171 22.11 8.31 -15.65
C PHE A 171 22.12 8.86 -14.22
N LEU A 172 21.08 8.62 -13.41
CA LEU A 172 21.00 9.08 -12.03
C LEU A 172 22.05 8.41 -11.12
N LEU A 173 22.39 7.17 -11.40
CA LEU A 173 23.48 6.45 -10.72
C LEU A 173 24.87 6.95 -11.10
N GLY A 174 25.00 7.68 -12.21
CA GLY A 174 26.27 8.16 -12.74
C GLY A 174 27.03 7.10 -13.58
N VAL A 175 26.38 6.02 -13.97
CA VAL A 175 26.97 4.94 -14.79
C VAL A 175 26.98 5.31 -16.28
N SER A 176 26.12 6.19 -16.72
CA SER A 176 26.05 6.65 -18.11
C SER A 176 26.05 8.19 -18.19
N GLU A 177 26.71 8.72 -19.24
CA GLU A 177 26.62 10.14 -19.54
C GLU A 177 25.23 10.51 -20.05
N LYS A 178 24.84 11.78 -19.83
CA LYS A 178 23.59 12.34 -20.35
C LYS A 178 23.57 12.26 -21.86
N ARG A 179 22.89 11.28 -22.43
CA ARG A 179 22.55 11.35 -23.85
C ARG A 179 21.64 12.55 -24.05
N ASN A 180 22.07 13.51 -24.89
CA ASN A 180 21.18 14.53 -25.39
C ASN A 180 20.07 13.84 -26.18
N ASN A 181 19.01 13.44 -25.52
CA ASN A 181 17.81 12.99 -26.19
C ASN A 181 17.28 14.20 -26.94
N LYS A 182 17.43 14.19 -28.25
CA LYS A 182 16.49 14.88 -29.11
C LYS A 182 15.11 14.40 -28.69
N ILE A 183 14.39 15.29 -28.14
CA ILE A 183 13.08 15.19 -27.53
C ILE A 183 12.10 14.69 -28.59
N LEU A 184 11.33 13.80 -28.22
CA LEU A 184 9.86 13.74 -28.25
C LEU A 184 9.12 15.00 -28.81
N ASP A 185 9.56 15.53 -29.95
CA ASP A 185 8.84 16.59 -30.63
C ASP A 185 7.91 16.09 -31.74
N ASP A 186 7.81 14.78 -31.94
CA ASP A 186 7.05 14.23 -33.06
C ASP A 186 5.80 13.43 -32.69
N ASN A 187 5.23 13.56 -31.49
CA ASN A 187 3.94 12.98 -31.18
C ASN A 187 3.15 13.85 -30.19
N LEU A 188 2.57 14.91 -30.71
CA LEU A 188 1.33 15.52 -30.24
C LEU A 188 0.23 15.22 -31.24
#